data_febe173a7702ea7a58e2708b683e7533
#
_entry.id   febe173a7702ea7a58e2708b683e7533
#
_cell.length_a   1.000
_cell.length_b   1.000
_cell.length_c   1.000
_cell.angle_alpha   90.00
_cell.angle_beta   90.00
_cell.angle_gamma   90.00
#
_symmetry.space_group_name_H-M   'P 1'
#
loop_
_entity.id
_entity.type
_entity.pdbx_description
1 polymer ?
#
loop_
_entity_poly.entity_id
_entity_poly.type
_entity_poly.pdbx_seq_one_letter_code
_entity_poly.pdbx_strand_id
1 'polypeptide(L)'
;MDTSKVSFGEMIAGASGAALILFMVILDWWGYDVGAGGFSADVGGSAFQWLSFLDIVLFLIGLIAVGLAVARATGNMPELPQPPGLIVAAAGALAVLIILFRILIPGDGPAGDLAGLAGADIESTRKIGAFLGLIAAGGIAFGGWTAMNERTSGQAPASGQAPPA
;
A
#
# COMPACT_ATOMS: atom_id res chain seq x y z
N MET A 1 11.05 13.94 -18.04
CA MET A 1 10.60 12.60 -17.60
C MET A 1 10.14 11.87 -18.84
N ASP A 2 10.76 10.77 -19.14
CA ASP A 2 10.47 10.00 -20.36
C ASP A 2 9.56 8.83 -19.96
N THR A 3 8.25 9.05 -20.10
CA THR A 3 7.22 8.06 -19.73
C THR A 3 7.23 6.84 -20.66
N SER A 4 7.93 6.91 -21.79
CA SER A 4 8.07 5.77 -22.72
C SER A 4 8.92 4.62 -22.15
N LYS A 5 9.71 4.90 -21.11
CA LYS A 5 10.58 3.92 -20.43
C LYS A 5 9.88 3.19 -19.27
N VAL A 6 8.71 3.68 -18.86
CA VAL A 6 7.95 3.11 -17.74
C VAL A 6 6.92 2.14 -18.29
N SER A 7 6.92 0.91 -17.82
CA SER A 7 5.90 -0.06 -18.20
C SER A 7 4.54 0.29 -17.63
N PHE A 8 3.47 -0.19 -18.23
CA PHE A 8 2.11 0.06 -17.76
C PHE A 8 1.91 -0.43 -16.32
N GLY A 9 2.46 -1.59 -15.99
CA GLY A 9 2.44 -2.12 -14.63
C GLY A 9 3.17 -1.22 -13.63
N GLU A 10 4.33 -0.66 -13.99
CA GLU A 10 5.09 0.28 -13.15
C GLU A 10 4.32 1.59 -12.92
N MET A 11 3.59 2.06 -13.92
CA MET A 11 2.73 3.25 -13.80
C MET A 11 1.59 3.01 -12.81
N ILE A 12 0.91 1.86 -12.91
CA ILE A 12 -0.15 1.49 -11.96
C ILE A 12 0.41 1.38 -10.55
N ALA A 13 1.53 0.69 -10.37
CA ALA A 13 2.16 0.52 -9.06
C ALA A 13 2.56 1.85 -8.43
N GLY A 14 3.19 2.74 -9.20
CA GLY A 14 3.59 4.07 -8.74
C GLY A 14 2.41 4.95 -8.37
N ALA A 15 1.38 5.00 -9.22
CA ALA A 15 0.16 5.77 -8.97
C ALA A 15 -0.59 5.25 -7.73
N SER A 16 -0.69 3.92 -7.59
CA SER A 16 -1.32 3.28 -6.43
C SER A 16 -0.52 3.50 -5.15
N GLY A 17 0.83 3.50 -5.23
CA GLY A 17 1.69 3.83 -4.10
C GLY A 17 1.51 5.27 -3.63
N ALA A 18 1.44 6.22 -4.57
CA ALA A 18 1.14 7.62 -4.25
C ALA A 18 -0.25 7.79 -3.65
N ALA A 19 -1.26 7.09 -4.19
CA ALA A 19 -2.61 7.08 -3.65
C ALA A 19 -2.66 6.51 -2.23
N LEU A 20 -1.93 5.42 -1.95
CA LEU A 20 -1.84 4.83 -0.61
C LEU A 20 -1.29 5.85 0.40
N ILE A 21 -0.18 6.51 0.07
CA ILE A 21 0.43 7.54 0.93
C ILE A 21 -0.57 8.69 1.16
N LEU A 22 -1.22 9.16 0.09
CA LEU A 22 -2.20 10.23 0.17
C LEU A 22 -3.37 9.87 1.08
N PHE A 23 -3.91 8.65 0.94
CA PHE A 23 -5.01 8.14 1.76
C PHE A 23 -4.61 7.97 3.22
N MET A 24 -3.35 7.59 3.50
CA MET A 24 -2.84 7.51 4.86
C MET A 24 -2.76 8.87 5.56
N VAL A 25 -2.49 9.94 4.79
CA VAL A 25 -2.32 11.30 5.34
C VAL A 25 -3.64 12.06 5.45
N ILE A 26 -4.52 11.94 4.43
CA ILE A 26 -5.70 12.80 4.29
C ILE A 26 -6.96 12.14 4.86
N LEU A 27 -7.07 10.81 4.75
CA LEU A 27 -8.29 10.11 5.14
C LEU A 27 -8.20 9.56 6.56
N ASP A 28 -9.33 9.62 7.26
CA ASP A 28 -9.50 8.90 8.51
C ASP A 28 -9.60 7.40 8.22
N TRP A 29 -8.75 6.63 8.87
CA TRP A 29 -8.71 5.17 8.74
C TRP A 29 -9.51 4.50 9.83
N TRP A 30 -9.54 5.13 11.01
CA TRP A 30 -10.21 4.63 12.20
C TRP A 30 -11.04 5.75 12.83
N GLY A 31 -12.17 5.38 13.39
CA GLY A 31 -12.99 6.24 14.22
C GLY A 31 -13.31 5.52 15.50
N TYR A 32 -13.43 6.29 16.57
CA TYR A 32 -13.92 5.80 17.87
C TYR A 32 -15.18 6.56 18.20
N ASP A 33 -16.26 5.80 18.40
CA ASP A 33 -17.49 6.34 18.96
C ASP A 33 -17.40 6.26 20.48
N VAL A 34 -17.22 7.40 21.12
CA VAL A 34 -17.20 7.49 22.59
C VAL A 34 -18.61 7.85 23.06
N GLY A 35 -19.30 6.88 23.63
CA GLY A 35 -20.60 7.08 24.26
C GLY A 35 -20.46 7.30 25.77
N ALA A 36 -20.79 8.48 26.27
CA ALA A 36 -20.94 8.73 27.70
C ALA A 36 -22.17 9.57 27.95
N GLY A 37 -23.11 9.05 28.78
CA GLY A 37 -24.25 9.84 29.32
C GLY A 37 -25.20 10.42 28.29
N GLY A 38 -25.40 9.79 27.13
CA GLY A 38 -26.31 10.25 26.07
C GLY A 38 -25.69 11.21 25.05
N PHE A 39 -24.37 11.44 25.12
CA PHE A 39 -23.59 12.14 24.11
C PHE A 39 -22.68 11.12 23.39
N SER A 40 -22.75 11.07 22.06
CA SER A 40 -21.79 10.34 21.22
C SER A 40 -20.88 11.34 20.51
N ALA A 41 -19.58 11.22 20.70
CA ALA A 41 -18.58 11.97 19.95
C ALA A 41 -17.80 11.00 19.04
N ASP A 42 -17.86 11.25 17.74
CA ASP A 42 -17.02 10.53 16.75
C ASP A 42 -15.65 11.22 16.67
N VAL A 43 -14.62 10.52 17.12
CA VAL A 43 -13.23 10.98 17.02
C VAL A 43 -12.54 10.17 15.93
N GLY A 44 -12.40 10.76 14.75
CA GLY A 44 -11.63 10.17 13.64
C GLY A 44 -10.15 10.44 13.76
N GLY A 45 -9.33 9.50 13.29
CA GLY A 45 -7.89 9.67 13.23
C GLY A 45 -7.30 9.14 11.93
N SER A 46 -6.34 9.90 11.37
CA SER A 46 -5.55 9.43 10.24
C SER A 46 -4.61 8.30 10.69
N ALA A 47 -4.14 7.48 9.73
CA ALA A 47 -3.20 6.38 10.02
C ALA A 47 -1.95 6.85 10.81
N PHE A 48 -1.51 8.10 10.59
CA PHE A 48 -0.34 8.68 11.26
C PHE A 48 -0.56 9.10 12.71
N GLN A 49 -1.78 9.38 13.13
CA GLN A 49 -2.05 9.80 14.52
C GLN A 49 -1.89 8.65 15.53
N TRP A 50 -1.96 7.42 15.03
CA TRP A 50 -1.81 6.20 15.82
C TRP A 50 -0.62 5.38 15.31
N LEU A 51 0.56 6.01 15.18
CA LEU A 51 1.79 5.43 14.63
C LEU A 51 2.02 4.01 15.18
N SER A 52 1.35 3.04 14.56
CA SER A 52 1.64 1.63 14.73
C SER A 52 2.82 1.28 13.82
N PHE A 53 3.65 0.36 14.25
CA PHE A 53 4.73 -0.19 13.41
C PHE A 53 4.23 -0.60 12.01
N LEU A 54 3.00 -1.10 11.93
CA LEU A 54 2.36 -1.50 10.67
C LEU A 54 2.11 -0.31 9.73
N ASP A 55 1.78 0.86 10.25
CA ASP A 55 1.54 2.06 9.44
C ASP A 55 2.84 2.58 8.83
N ILE A 56 3.95 2.47 9.58
CA ILE A 56 5.28 2.79 9.05
C ILE A 56 5.63 1.83 7.90
N VAL A 57 5.36 0.54 8.06
CA VAL A 57 5.59 -0.46 7.00
C VAL A 57 4.76 -0.15 5.75
N LEU A 58 3.46 0.18 5.90
CA LEU A 58 2.60 0.56 4.79
C LEU A 58 3.11 1.82 4.07
N PHE A 59 3.53 2.82 4.82
CA PHE A 59 4.13 4.04 4.26
C PHE A 59 5.40 3.74 3.47
N LEU A 60 6.30 2.90 4.01
CA LEU A 60 7.51 2.48 3.32
C LEU A 60 7.20 1.70 2.03
N ILE A 61 6.18 0.84 2.03
CA ILE A 61 5.75 0.12 0.83
C ILE A 61 5.28 1.11 -0.24
N GLY A 62 4.45 2.09 0.12
CA GLY A 62 4.03 3.14 -0.79
C GLY A 62 5.21 3.92 -1.35
N LEU A 63 6.17 4.28 -0.50
CA LEU A 63 7.38 5.00 -0.89
C LEU A 63 8.27 4.18 -1.83
N ILE A 64 8.42 2.88 -1.59
CA ILE A 64 9.16 1.97 -2.48
C ILE A 64 8.50 1.91 -3.86
N ALA A 65 7.17 1.76 -3.92
CA ALA A 65 6.45 1.70 -5.19
C ALA A 65 6.61 2.99 -6.00
N VAL A 66 6.45 4.16 -5.37
CA VAL A 66 6.66 5.46 -6.00
C VAL A 66 8.12 5.66 -6.38
N GLY A 67 9.05 5.35 -5.48
CA GLY A 67 10.48 5.53 -5.68
C GLY A 67 11.00 4.73 -6.88
N LEU A 68 10.60 3.47 -6.99
CA LEU A 68 10.98 2.61 -8.12
C LEU A 68 10.36 3.10 -9.46
N ALA A 69 9.12 3.56 -9.44
CA ALA A 69 8.48 4.15 -10.62
C ALA A 69 9.22 5.42 -11.08
N VAL A 70 9.59 6.30 -10.14
CA VAL A 70 10.35 7.53 -10.42
C VAL A 70 11.77 7.19 -10.89
N ALA A 71 12.47 6.27 -10.23
CA ALA A 71 13.80 5.82 -10.63
C ALA A 71 13.81 5.29 -12.06
N ARG A 72 12.76 4.57 -12.45
CA ARG A 72 12.58 4.10 -13.83
C ARG A 72 12.35 5.26 -14.79
N ALA A 73 11.46 6.19 -14.46
CA ALA A 73 11.15 7.35 -15.31
C ALA A 73 12.36 8.27 -15.52
N THR A 74 13.27 8.34 -14.56
CA THR A 74 14.51 9.13 -14.63
C THR A 74 15.69 8.37 -15.25
N GLY A 75 15.57 7.07 -15.45
CA GLY A 75 16.66 6.22 -15.97
C GLY A 75 17.73 5.89 -14.93
N ASN A 76 17.53 6.25 -13.67
CA ASN A 76 18.46 6.00 -12.54
C ASN A 76 18.04 4.77 -11.74
N MET A 77 17.86 3.62 -12.41
CA MET A 77 17.53 2.39 -11.69
C MET A 77 18.75 1.88 -10.91
N PRO A 78 18.61 1.66 -9.59
CA PRO A 78 19.63 0.97 -8.83
C PRO A 78 19.73 -0.50 -9.29
N GLU A 79 20.93 -1.05 -9.20
CA GLU A 79 21.13 -2.49 -9.40
C GLU A 79 20.50 -3.25 -8.24
N LEU A 80 19.38 -3.90 -8.51
CA LEU A 80 18.63 -4.67 -7.51
C LEU A 80 18.91 -6.17 -7.70
N PRO A 81 19.07 -6.94 -6.63
CA PRO A 81 19.31 -8.38 -6.70
C PRO A 81 18.10 -9.16 -7.26
N GLN A 82 16.93 -8.54 -7.28
CA GLN A 82 15.67 -9.10 -7.78
C GLN A 82 15.01 -8.17 -8.80
N PRO A 83 14.19 -8.70 -9.72
CA PRO A 83 13.41 -7.88 -10.63
C PRO A 83 12.54 -6.88 -9.86
N PRO A 84 12.59 -5.58 -10.21
CA PRO A 84 11.82 -4.55 -9.49
C PRO A 84 10.32 -4.84 -9.41
N GLY A 85 9.73 -5.43 -10.46
CA GLY A 85 8.33 -5.83 -10.48
C GLY A 85 8.00 -6.87 -9.39
N LEU A 86 8.90 -7.82 -9.13
CA LEU A 86 8.73 -8.82 -8.07
C LEU A 86 8.74 -8.16 -6.68
N ILE A 87 9.67 -7.23 -6.46
CA ILE A 87 9.78 -6.51 -5.18
C ILE A 87 8.49 -5.72 -4.92
N VAL A 88 8.00 -5.01 -5.93
CA VAL A 88 6.77 -4.21 -5.82
C VAL A 88 5.54 -5.11 -5.64
N ALA A 89 5.44 -6.21 -6.36
CA ALA A 89 4.34 -7.16 -6.21
C ALA A 89 4.31 -7.78 -4.80
N ALA A 90 5.45 -8.22 -4.30
CA ALA A 90 5.57 -8.79 -2.96
C ALA A 90 5.25 -7.75 -1.86
N ALA A 91 5.76 -6.53 -2.01
CA ALA A 91 5.48 -5.44 -1.09
C ALA A 91 3.98 -5.06 -1.09
N GLY A 92 3.36 -4.98 -2.27
CA GLY A 92 1.92 -4.73 -2.41
C GLY A 92 1.07 -5.84 -1.80
N ALA A 93 1.43 -7.11 -2.03
CA ALA A 93 0.75 -8.26 -1.41
C ALA A 93 0.87 -8.21 0.12
N LEU A 94 2.04 -7.86 0.65
CA LEU A 94 2.24 -7.68 2.09
C LEU A 94 1.34 -6.55 2.63
N ALA A 95 1.25 -5.41 1.92
CA ALA A 95 0.38 -4.31 2.31
C ALA A 95 -1.10 -4.73 2.34
N VAL A 96 -1.57 -5.49 1.34
CA VAL A 96 -2.92 -6.06 1.31
C VAL A 96 -3.17 -6.92 2.54
N LEU A 97 -2.24 -7.82 2.87
CA LEU A 97 -2.36 -8.70 4.04
C LEU A 97 -2.41 -7.90 5.35
N ILE A 98 -1.55 -6.89 5.50
CA ILE A 98 -1.53 -6.03 6.70
C ILE A 98 -2.87 -5.30 6.86
N ILE A 99 -3.36 -4.66 5.80
CA ILE A 99 -4.62 -3.91 5.85
C ILE A 99 -5.79 -4.84 6.10
N LEU A 100 -5.83 -5.99 5.41
CA LEU A 100 -6.89 -6.99 5.57
C LEU A 100 -6.90 -7.56 6.99
N PHE A 101 -5.72 -7.91 7.53
CA PHE A 101 -5.58 -8.37 8.91
C PHE A 101 -6.13 -7.33 9.88
N ARG A 102 -5.81 -6.06 9.68
CA ARG A 102 -6.25 -4.97 10.54
C ARG A 102 -7.75 -4.67 10.40
N ILE A 103 -8.34 -4.91 9.22
CA ILE A 103 -9.79 -4.82 9.02
C ILE A 103 -10.52 -5.98 9.72
N LEU A 104 -9.96 -7.19 9.68
CA LEU A 104 -10.58 -8.38 10.24
C LEU A 104 -10.42 -8.46 11.77
N ILE A 105 -9.28 -8.03 12.28
CA ILE A 105 -8.95 -8.05 13.71
C ILE A 105 -8.71 -6.60 14.15
N PRO A 106 -9.78 -5.86 14.46
CA PRO A 106 -9.63 -4.52 15.01
C PRO A 106 -8.95 -4.64 16.38
N GLY A 107 -7.74 -4.11 16.47
CA GLY A 107 -7.08 -3.94 17.76
C GLY A 107 -7.62 -2.67 18.40
N ASP A 108 -7.97 -2.75 19.68
CA ASP A 108 -8.53 -1.60 20.42
C ASP A 108 -7.49 -0.47 20.63
N GLY A 109 -6.24 -0.69 20.24
CA GLY A 109 -5.16 0.27 20.36
C GLY A 109 -4.96 0.82 21.80
N PRO A 110 -4.05 1.75 22.02
CA PRO A 110 -3.83 2.34 23.34
C PRO A 110 -5.05 3.08 23.90
N ALA A 111 -5.96 3.52 23.03
CA ALA A 111 -7.21 4.19 23.45
C ALA A 111 -8.22 3.21 24.01
N GLY A 112 -8.30 1.98 23.45
CA GLY A 112 -9.16 0.93 23.98
C GLY A 112 -8.74 0.47 25.38
N ASP A 113 -7.43 0.35 25.60
CA ASP A 113 -6.87 -0.01 26.91
C ASP A 113 -7.22 1.05 27.99
N LEU A 114 -7.09 2.34 27.65
CA LEU A 114 -7.45 3.44 28.54
C LEU A 114 -8.95 3.55 28.81
N ALA A 115 -9.75 3.26 27.82
CA ALA A 115 -11.22 3.31 27.95
C ALA A 115 -11.76 2.13 28.77
N GLY A 116 -11.17 0.93 28.62
CA GLY A 116 -11.50 -0.21 29.47
C GLY A 116 -11.21 0.08 30.94
N LEU A 117 -10.17 0.84 31.26
CA LEU A 117 -9.89 1.33 32.61
C LEU A 117 -10.89 2.39 33.09
N ALA A 118 -11.46 3.16 32.19
CA ALA A 118 -12.46 4.20 32.50
C ALA A 118 -13.90 3.69 32.53
N GLY A 119 -14.15 2.42 32.18
CA GLY A 119 -15.50 1.83 32.10
C GLY A 119 -16.37 2.41 30.98
N ALA A 120 -15.74 2.95 29.92
CA ALA A 120 -16.43 3.46 28.75
C ALA A 120 -16.46 2.39 27.63
N ASP A 121 -17.62 2.18 27.04
CA ASP A 121 -17.75 1.35 25.85
C ASP A 121 -17.25 2.16 24.65
N ILE A 122 -16.16 1.69 24.03
CA ILE A 122 -15.62 2.26 22.80
C ILE A 122 -15.82 1.26 21.67
N GLU A 123 -16.59 1.63 20.68
CA GLU A 123 -16.69 0.89 19.43
C GLU A 123 -15.71 1.47 18.40
N SER A 124 -14.76 0.63 17.94
CA SER A 124 -13.89 1.01 16.84
C SER A 124 -14.61 0.87 15.49
N THR A 125 -14.85 1.99 14.84
CA THR A 125 -15.49 2.03 13.52
C THR A 125 -14.47 2.14 12.41
N ARG A 126 -14.58 1.25 11.42
CA ARG A 126 -13.73 1.25 10.23
C ARG A 126 -14.18 2.36 9.29
N LYS A 127 -13.29 3.31 8.99
CA LYS A 127 -13.61 4.40 8.06
C LYS A 127 -13.22 4.07 6.63
N ILE A 128 -13.71 4.85 5.68
CA ILE A 128 -13.52 4.65 4.24
C ILE A 128 -12.04 4.62 3.82
N GLY A 129 -11.16 5.27 4.60
CA GLY A 129 -9.72 5.29 4.36
C GLY A 129 -9.09 3.91 4.32
N ALA A 130 -9.50 2.99 5.22
CA ALA A 130 -8.98 1.63 5.25
C ALA A 130 -9.34 0.83 3.99
N PHE A 131 -10.56 1.00 3.45
CA PHE A 131 -10.99 0.34 2.22
C PHE A 131 -10.29 0.91 0.99
N LEU A 132 -10.13 2.22 0.90
CA LEU A 132 -9.39 2.86 -0.19
C LEU A 132 -7.91 2.52 -0.12
N GLY A 133 -7.34 2.41 1.08
CA GLY A 133 -5.98 1.90 1.30
C GLY A 133 -5.80 0.47 0.81
N LEU A 134 -6.81 -0.39 1.05
CA LEU A 134 -6.80 -1.78 0.55
C LEU A 134 -6.82 -1.84 -0.98
N ILE A 135 -7.64 -1.00 -1.64
CA ILE A 135 -7.68 -0.89 -3.09
C ILE A 135 -6.33 -0.41 -3.64
N ALA A 136 -5.73 0.60 -3.02
CA ALA A 136 -4.43 1.12 -3.41
C ALA A 136 -3.32 0.06 -3.24
N ALA A 137 -3.31 -0.68 -2.12
CA ALA A 137 -2.38 -1.77 -1.89
C ALA A 137 -2.55 -2.90 -2.94
N GLY A 138 -3.79 -3.24 -3.28
CA GLY A 138 -4.10 -4.16 -4.37
C GLY A 138 -3.57 -3.67 -5.72
N GLY A 139 -3.68 -2.37 -5.99
CA GLY A 139 -3.12 -1.73 -7.18
C GLY A 139 -1.59 -1.82 -7.25
N ILE A 140 -0.89 -1.68 -6.12
CA ILE A 140 0.57 -1.88 -6.04
C ILE A 140 0.92 -3.33 -6.38
N ALA A 141 0.24 -4.31 -5.78
CA ALA A 141 0.48 -5.72 -6.02
C ALA A 141 0.23 -6.10 -7.48
N PHE A 142 -0.90 -5.68 -8.04
CA PHE A 142 -1.28 -5.93 -9.42
C PHE A 142 -0.33 -5.25 -10.41
N GLY A 143 0.02 -3.99 -10.17
CA GLY A 143 0.97 -3.24 -11.01
C GLY A 143 2.35 -3.86 -11.03
N GLY A 144 2.85 -4.30 -9.85
CA GLY A 144 4.12 -5.01 -9.76
C GLY A 144 4.10 -6.34 -10.51
N TRP A 145 3.02 -7.11 -10.39
CA TRP A 145 2.85 -8.36 -11.13
C TRP A 145 2.77 -8.15 -12.64
N THR A 146 2.01 -7.17 -13.09
CA THR A 146 1.90 -6.81 -14.51
C THR A 146 3.26 -6.39 -15.06
N ALA A 147 4.02 -5.55 -14.34
CA ALA A 147 5.35 -5.12 -14.73
C ALA A 147 6.34 -6.30 -14.86
N MET A 148 6.20 -7.33 -14.03
CA MET A 148 6.99 -8.55 -14.12
C MET A 148 6.67 -9.33 -15.40
N ASN A 149 5.38 -9.50 -15.71
CA ASN A 149 4.92 -10.26 -16.89
C ASN A 149 5.27 -9.56 -18.21
N GLU A 150 5.18 -8.22 -18.26
CA GLU A 150 5.55 -7.44 -19.44
C GLU A 150 7.02 -7.64 -19.83
N ARG A 151 7.90 -7.75 -18.85
CA ARG A 151 9.33 -8.01 -19.09
C ARG A 151 9.60 -9.44 -19.57
N THR A 152 8.92 -10.40 -19.00
CA THR A 152 9.06 -11.82 -19.41
C THR A 152 8.57 -12.00 -20.84
N SER A 153 7.52 -11.30 -21.25
CA SER A 153 6.97 -11.36 -22.63
C SER A 153 7.89 -10.65 -23.63
N GLY A 154 8.58 -9.58 -23.23
CA GLY A 154 9.56 -8.85 -24.07
C GLY A 154 10.90 -9.57 -24.22
N GLN A 155 11.19 -10.55 -23.41
CA GLN A 155 12.40 -11.35 -23.39
C GLN A 155 12.22 -12.75 -24.01
N ALA A 156 11.12 -12.97 -24.76
CA ALA A 156 11.00 -14.18 -25.55
C ALA A 156 12.23 -14.31 -26.45
N PRO A 157 13.00 -15.41 -26.38
CA PRO A 157 14.17 -15.58 -27.24
C PRO A 157 13.68 -15.45 -28.68
N ALA A 158 14.41 -14.68 -29.49
CA ALA A 158 14.25 -14.71 -30.94
C ALA A 158 14.59 -16.13 -31.41
N SER A 159 13.59 -17.00 -31.31
CA SER A 159 13.63 -18.34 -31.87
C SER A 159 13.58 -18.20 -33.39
N GLY A 160 14.73 -18.09 -34.03
CA GLY A 160 14.78 -17.97 -35.47
C GLY A 160 16.14 -17.64 -36.07
N GLN A 161 17.24 -17.61 -35.33
CA GLN A 161 18.55 -17.68 -35.96
C GLN A 161 18.96 -19.14 -36.11
N ALA A 162 18.59 -19.75 -37.25
CA ALA A 162 19.23 -20.95 -37.73
C ALA A 162 20.75 -20.64 -37.87
N PRO A 163 21.68 -21.52 -37.44
CA PRO A 163 23.10 -21.34 -37.66
C PRO A 163 23.36 -21.27 -39.17
N PRO A 164 24.26 -20.37 -39.62
CA PRO A 164 24.69 -20.38 -41.02
C PRO A 164 25.32 -21.72 -41.36
N ALA A 165 24.88 -22.30 -42.47
CA ALA A 165 25.39 -23.53 -43.05
C ALA A 165 26.85 -23.40 -43.47
#